data_a1cd76a913bd6db91100c8270058e3c1
#
_entry.id   a1cd76a913bd6db91100c8270058e3c1
#
_cell.length_a   1.000
_cell.length_b   1.000
_cell.length_c   1.000
_cell.angle_alpha   90.00
_cell.angle_beta   90.00
_cell.angle_gamma   90.00
#
_symmetry.space_group_name_H-M   'P 1'
#
loop_
_entity.id
_entity.type
_entity.pdbx_description
1 polymer ?
#
loop_
_entity_poly.entity_id
_entity_poly.type
_entity_poly.pdbx_seq_one_letter_code
_entity_poly.pdbx_strand_id
1 'polypeptide(L)'
;CRYAWEQRKFDDLADYKKGPFGSALKKDMFVPKSDMTVKVYEQQNAINKDWNLERYFITEEYANKLSGFRVEGGDIIVSCAGTIGETYEIPLDAEPGIINQALMRIKVKESIVNKKMFNILFTNMINDFTRVHSNGSAIKNIPPFSDLKPIVVFVPRMDEQNKISSYFSNLDHLITLHQQKCKQLQIIRKF
;
A
#
# COMPACT_ATOMS: atom_id res chain seq x y z
N CYS A 1 18.66 19.13 -22.01
CA CYS A 1 18.31 17.70 -22.24
C CYS A 1 16.80 17.53 -22.16
N ARG A 2 16.15 17.11 -23.26
CA ARG A 2 14.68 16.91 -23.34
C ARG A 2 14.16 15.72 -22.50
N TYR A 3 15.02 14.90 -21.89
CA TYR A 3 14.69 13.61 -21.27
C TYR A 3 15.35 13.40 -19.92
N ALA A 4 15.71 14.47 -19.20
CA ALA A 4 16.28 14.31 -17.88
C ALA A 4 15.14 14.02 -16.87
N TRP A 5 15.22 12.91 -16.16
CA TRP A 5 14.35 12.62 -15.04
C TRP A 5 14.67 13.60 -13.90
N GLU A 6 13.65 14.07 -13.22
CA GLU A 6 13.81 15.00 -12.12
C GLU A 6 14.20 14.26 -10.83
N GLN A 7 15.22 14.77 -10.15
CA GLN A 7 15.61 14.28 -8.84
C GLN A 7 14.62 14.79 -7.79
N ARG A 8 13.98 13.86 -7.04
CA ARG A 8 13.00 14.14 -6.00
C ARG A 8 13.29 13.28 -4.76
N LYS A 9 12.87 13.73 -3.59
CA LYS A 9 12.82 12.91 -2.39
C LYS A 9 11.48 12.18 -2.30
N PHE A 10 11.45 11.03 -1.64
CA PHE A 10 10.17 10.35 -1.39
C PHE A 10 9.17 11.23 -0.64
N ASP A 11 9.63 12.10 0.25
CA ASP A 11 8.79 13.06 0.97
C ASP A 11 8.07 14.06 0.04
N ASP A 12 8.66 14.33 -1.13
CA ASP A 12 8.04 15.21 -2.13
C ASP A 12 6.88 14.54 -2.87
N LEU A 13 6.88 13.19 -2.96
CA LEU A 13 5.98 12.42 -3.83
C LEU A 13 4.64 12.07 -3.18
N ALA A 14 4.58 12.00 -1.86
CA ALA A 14 3.39 11.57 -1.15
C ALA A 14 3.38 12.03 0.32
N ASP A 15 2.21 11.94 0.93
CA ASP A 15 2.04 12.09 2.38
C ASP A 15 1.94 10.69 3.02
N TYR A 16 2.80 10.45 3.99
CA TYR A 16 2.95 9.15 4.66
C TYR A 16 2.41 9.21 6.08
N LYS A 17 1.57 8.27 6.46
CA LYS A 17 1.05 8.16 7.81
C LYS A 17 1.08 6.71 8.28
N LYS A 18 1.98 6.39 9.19
CA LYS A 18 1.96 5.09 9.88
C LYS A 18 0.75 5.03 10.81
N GLY A 19 0.16 3.85 10.92
CA GLY A 19 -0.97 3.61 11.81
C GLY A 19 -0.65 3.95 13.28
N PRO A 20 -1.68 4.09 14.11
CA PRO A 20 -1.54 4.52 15.51
C PRO A 20 -0.72 3.53 16.32
N PHE A 21 -0.21 3.95 17.48
CA PHE A 21 0.42 3.02 18.42
C PHE A 21 -0.58 1.94 18.85
N GLY A 22 -0.09 0.72 19.10
CA GLY A 22 -0.94 -0.41 19.48
C GLY A 22 -1.84 -0.16 20.70
N SER A 23 -1.46 0.77 21.59
CA SER A 23 -2.28 1.22 22.70
C SER A 23 -3.55 1.98 22.29
N ALA A 24 -3.62 2.51 21.07
CA ALA A 24 -4.78 3.20 20.53
C ALA A 24 -5.82 2.28 19.89
N LEU A 25 -5.51 1.01 19.65
CA LEU A 25 -6.43 0.01 19.08
C LEU A 25 -6.31 -1.30 19.86
N LYS A 26 -6.77 -1.28 21.12
CA LYS A 26 -6.79 -2.46 21.99
C LYS A 26 -8.03 -3.32 21.74
N LYS A 27 -7.99 -4.58 22.19
CA LYS A 27 -9.06 -5.55 21.99
C LYS A 27 -10.41 -5.10 22.58
N ASP A 28 -10.39 -4.37 23.69
CA ASP A 28 -11.55 -3.83 24.39
C ASP A 28 -12.25 -2.67 23.65
N MET A 29 -11.60 -2.11 22.63
CA MET A 29 -12.15 -1.05 21.77
C MET A 29 -12.89 -1.58 20.56
N PHE A 30 -12.74 -2.87 20.23
CA PHE A 30 -13.41 -3.47 19.11
C PHE A 30 -14.86 -3.85 19.43
N VAL A 31 -15.75 -3.54 18.51
CA VAL A 31 -17.18 -3.76 18.62
C VAL A 31 -17.68 -4.59 17.42
N PRO A 32 -18.85 -5.25 17.56
CA PRO A 32 -19.49 -5.88 16.40
C PRO A 32 -19.83 -4.86 15.30
N LYS A 33 -19.84 -5.30 14.04
CA LYS A 33 -20.23 -4.47 12.90
C LYS A 33 -21.66 -3.97 13.04
N SER A 34 -21.89 -2.69 12.81
CA SER A 34 -23.20 -2.04 12.73
C SER A 34 -23.10 -0.76 11.88
N ASP A 35 -24.22 -0.12 11.60
CA ASP A 35 -24.26 1.13 10.84
C ASP A 35 -23.53 2.31 11.54
N MET A 36 -23.26 2.17 12.84
CA MET A 36 -22.57 3.18 13.65
C MET A 36 -21.09 2.82 13.92
N THR A 37 -20.51 1.94 13.11
CA THR A 37 -19.15 1.47 13.31
C THR A 37 -18.28 1.71 12.06
N VAL A 38 -17.00 1.88 12.30
CA VAL A 38 -15.98 2.11 11.26
C VAL A 38 -15.04 0.91 11.22
N LYS A 39 -14.78 0.43 10.03
CA LYS A 39 -13.88 -0.67 9.74
C LYS A 39 -12.44 -0.34 10.12
N VAL A 40 -11.73 -1.33 10.66
CA VAL A 40 -10.29 -1.25 10.88
C VAL A 40 -9.58 -2.07 9.79
N TYR A 41 -8.81 -1.38 8.95
CA TYR A 41 -7.95 -2.01 7.95
C TYR A 41 -6.71 -2.60 8.63
N GLU A 42 -6.40 -3.83 8.27
CA GLU A 42 -5.26 -4.58 8.77
C GLU A 42 -4.27 -4.92 7.65
N GLN A 43 -3.07 -5.35 8.00
CA GLN A 43 -2.07 -5.72 7.00
C GLN A 43 -2.54 -6.82 6.03
N GLN A 44 -3.48 -7.68 6.43
CA GLN A 44 -4.03 -8.71 5.57
C GLN A 44 -4.78 -8.12 4.36
N ASN A 45 -5.38 -6.93 4.51
CA ASN A 45 -5.98 -6.22 3.38
C ASN A 45 -4.93 -5.84 2.34
N ALA A 46 -3.75 -5.38 2.76
CA ALA A 46 -2.65 -5.06 1.86
C ALA A 46 -1.99 -6.29 1.26
N ILE A 47 -1.76 -7.34 2.05
CA ILE A 47 -1.09 -8.58 1.62
C ILE A 47 -1.96 -9.33 0.60
N ASN A 48 -3.26 -9.47 0.86
CA ASN A 48 -4.18 -10.21 -0.01
C ASN A 48 -4.78 -9.35 -1.14
N LYS A 49 -4.48 -8.03 -1.18
CA LYS A 49 -5.06 -7.08 -2.14
C LYS A 49 -6.60 -7.11 -2.10
N ASP A 50 -7.16 -7.20 -0.90
CA ASP A 50 -8.60 -7.35 -0.71
C ASP A 50 -9.11 -6.42 0.40
N TRP A 51 -9.88 -5.42 0.00
CA TRP A 51 -10.50 -4.49 0.94
C TRP A 51 -11.72 -5.09 1.66
N ASN A 52 -12.33 -6.15 1.13
CA ASN A 52 -13.50 -6.79 1.74
C ASN A 52 -13.16 -7.62 2.98
N LEU A 53 -11.88 -7.92 3.22
CA LEU A 53 -11.48 -8.60 4.45
C LEU A 53 -11.82 -7.73 5.65
N GLU A 54 -12.71 -8.22 6.50
CA GLU A 54 -13.25 -7.53 7.66
C GLU A 54 -13.04 -8.40 8.90
N ARG A 55 -12.49 -7.80 9.93
CA ARG A 55 -12.28 -8.50 11.21
C ARG A 55 -12.64 -7.64 12.40
N TYR A 56 -12.27 -6.37 12.38
CA TYR A 56 -12.43 -5.47 13.50
C TYR A 56 -13.13 -4.19 13.08
N PHE A 57 -13.98 -3.72 13.99
CA PHE A 57 -14.70 -2.45 13.88
C PHE A 57 -14.56 -1.67 15.18
N ILE A 58 -14.61 -0.36 15.09
CA ILE A 58 -14.64 0.57 16.22
C ILE A 58 -15.84 1.48 16.08
N THR A 59 -16.30 2.10 17.18
CA THR A 59 -17.38 3.08 17.11
C THR A 59 -16.95 4.30 16.28
N GLU A 60 -17.91 4.95 15.63
CA GLU A 60 -17.65 6.17 14.86
C GLU A 60 -17.07 7.29 15.73
N GLU A 61 -17.55 7.42 16.98
CA GLU A 61 -16.98 8.37 17.94
C GLU A 61 -15.48 8.14 18.16
N TYR A 62 -15.07 6.86 18.30
CA TYR A 62 -13.67 6.53 18.50
C TYR A 62 -12.85 6.72 17.20
N ALA A 63 -13.42 6.40 16.05
CA ALA A 63 -12.80 6.65 14.75
C ALA A 63 -12.55 8.15 14.52
N ASN A 64 -13.41 9.02 15.00
CA ASN A 64 -13.23 10.47 14.95
C ASN A 64 -12.02 10.94 15.77
N LYS A 65 -11.75 10.31 16.93
CA LYS A 65 -10.52 10.54 17.72
C LYS A 65 -9.26 10.10 16.97
N LEU A 66 -9.41 9.12 16.07
CA LEU A 66 -8.34 8.59 15.20
C LEU A 66 -8.40 9.15 13.78
N SER A 67 -9.02 10.30 13.54
CA SER A 67 -9.24 10.89 12.22
C SER A 67 -7.96 11.03 11.38
N GLY A 68 -6.81 11.28 12.02
CA GLY A 68 -5.51 11.33 11.34
C GLY A 68 -5.06 10.00 10.69
N PHE A 69 -5.72 8.88 11.03
CA PHE A 69 -5.42 7.54 10.53
C PHE A 69 -6.52 7.00 9.60
N ARG A 70 -7.47 7.84 9.21
CA ARG A 70 -8.49 7.48 8.23
C ARG A 70 -7.86 7.13 6.89
N VAL A 71 -8.45 6.15 6.23
CA VAL A 71 -8.10 5.70 4.89
C VAL A 71 -9.39 5.62 4.06
N GLU A 72 -9.29 5.98 2.80
CA GLU A 72 -10.41 6.06 1.87
C GLU A 72 -10.01 5.56 0.48
N GLY A 73 -10.98 5.42 -0.41
CA GLY A 73 -10.71 5.02 -1.79
C GLY A 73 -9.68 5.90 -2.47
N GLY A 74 -8.73 5.27 -3.17
CA GLY A 74 -7.61 5.93 -3.82
C GLY A 74 -6.36 6.10 -2.94
N ASP A 75 -6.44 5.88 -1.63
CA ASP A 75 -5.26 5.80 -0.77
C ASP A 75 -4.51 4.48 -0.99
N ILE A 76 -3.21 4.49 -0.79
CA ILE A 76 -2.41 3.26 -0.79
C ILE A 76 -2.14 2.85 0.66
N ILE A 77 -2.41 1.60 0.99
CA ILE A 77 -2.00 0.99 2.25
C ILE A 77 -0.80 0.07 2.04
N VAL A 78 0.11 0.07 3.00
CA VAL A 78 1.35 -0.72 2.95
C VAL A 78 1.50 -1.51 4.22
N SER A 79 1.83 -2.81 4.08
CA SER A 79 2.16 -3.67 5.22
C SER A 79 3.53 -3.29 5.81
N CYS A 80 3.56 -3.08 7.13
CA CYS A 80 4.74 -2.56 7.83
C CYS A 80 5.42 -3.56 8.76
N ALA A 81 4.81 -4.72 9.01
CA ALA A 81 5.32 -5.72 9.96
C ALA A 81 5.18 -7.14 9.40
N GLY A 82 6.12 -8.02 9.72
CA GLY A 82 6.16 -9.40 9.21
C GLY A 82 6.41 -9.46 7.71
N THR A 83 5.38 -9.59 6.90
CA THR A 83 5.44 -9.39 5.44
C THR A 83 5.40 -7.90 5.16
N ILE A 84 6.55 -7.30 4.90
CA ILE A 84 6.69 -5.85 4.73
C ILE A 84 6.67 -5.44 3.27
N GLY A 85 6.20 -4.21 3.01
CA GLY A 85 6.28 -3.56 1.69
C GLY A 85 5.18 -3.97 0.71
N GLU A 86 4.23 -4.83 1.11
CA GLU A 86 3.07 -5.12 0.28
C GLU A 86 2.17 -3.89 0.18
N THR A 87 2.04 -3.36 -1.03
CA THR A 87 1.23 -2.18 -1.33
C THR A 87 -0.13 -2.58 -1.89
N TYR A 88 -1.17 -1.88 -1.50
CA TYR A 88 -2.51 -2.04 -2.06
C TYR A 88 -3.20 -0.68 -2.19
N GLU A 89 -3.60 -0.32 -3.40
CA GLU A 89 -4.45 0.84 -3.64
C GLU A 89 -5.90 0.45 -3.32
N ILE A 90 -6.50 1.17 -2.39
CA ILE A 90 -7.90 0.95 -2.00
C ILE A 90 -8.81 1.41 -3.15
N PRO A 91 -9.71 0.55 -3.65
CA PRO A 91 -10.68 0.92 -4.68
C PRO A 91 -11.52 2.13 -4.28
N LEU A 92 -11.93 2.94 -5.27
CA LEU A 92 -12.68 4.18 -5.00
C LEU A 92 -14.05 3.94 -4.36
N ASP A 93 -14.64 2.78 -4.56
CA ASP A 93 -15.91 2.31 -4.00
C ASP A 93 -15.77 1.56 -2.67
N ALA A 94 -14.55 1.41 -2.17
CA ALA A 94 -14.30 0.74 -0.90
C ALA A 94 -14.79 1.55 0.29
N GLU A 95 -15.27 0.85 1.32
CA GLU A 95 -15.70 1.44 2.58
C GLU A 95 -14.52 2.17 3.26
N PRO A 96 -14.68 3.45 3.64
CA PRO A 96 -13.66 4.16 4.40
C PRO A 96 -13.42 3.51 5.76
N GLY A 97 -12.20 3.64 6.29
CA GLY A 97 -11.87 3.04 7.59
C GLY A 97 -10.69 3.70 8.28
N ILE A 98 -10.17 3.02 9.29
CA ILE A 98 -8.99 3.39 10.04
C ILE A 98 -7.91 2.34 9.83
N ILE A 99 -6.67 2.74 9.57
CA ILE A 99 -5.54 1.80 9.51
C ILE A 99 -5.07 1.41 10.92
N ASN A 100 -4.68 0.14 11.10
CA ASN A 100 -4.06 -0.32 12.34
C ASN A 100 -2.55 -0.03 12.37
N GLN A 101 -1.89 -0.35 13.49
CA GLN A 101 -0.44 -0.11 13.72
C GLN A 101 0.49 -0.86 12.76
N ALA A 102 0.02 -1.92 12.13
CA ALA A 102 0.82 -2.72 11.18
C ALA A 102 0.73 -2.21 9.73
N LEU A 103 -0.03 -1.14 9.50
CA LEU A 103 -0.18 -0.48 8.22
C LEU A 103 0.44 0.93 8.20
N MET A 104 0.73 1.35 6.99
CA MET A 104 1.01 2.73 6.63
C MET A 104 0.05 3.14 5.52
N ARG A 105 -0.54 4.34 5.64
CA ARG A 105 -1.27 5.00 4.55
C ARG A 105 -0.33 5.92 3.78
N ILE A 106 -0.47 5.91 2.46
CA ILE A 106 0.22 6.80 1.54
C ILE A 106 -0.83 7.51 0.69
N LYS A 107 -0.80 8.84 0.69
CA LYS A 107 -1.56 9.69 -0.24
C LYS A 107 -0.60 10.25 -1.27
N VAL A 108 -0.67 9.75 -2.48
CA VAL A 108 0.23 10.15 -3.58
C VAL A 108 -0.13 11.53 -4.08
N LYS A 109 0.88 12.38 -4.27
CA LYS A 109 0.73 13.71 -4.90
C LYS A 109 0.70 13.55 -6.41
N GLU A 110 -0.48 13.27 -6.96
CA GLU A 110 -0.66 12.91 -8.38
C GLU A 110 -0.28 14.04 -9.35
N SER A 111 -0.10 15.26 -8.89
CA SER A 111 0.48 16.35 -9.68
C SER A 111 1.99 16.18 -9.96
N ILE A 112 2.68 15.31 -9.22
CA ILE A 112 4.13 15.06 -9.32
C ILE A 112 4.40 13.67 -9.88
N VAL A 113 3.70 12.66 -9.37
CA VAL A 113 3.90 11.26 -9.74
C VAL A 113 2.57 10.53 -9.80
N ASN A 114 2.30 9.77 -10.87
CA ASN A 114 1.12 8.92 -10.89
C ASN A 114 1.27 7.73 -9.95
N LYS A 115 0.17 7.20 -9.43
CA LYS A 115 0.16 6.14 -8.41
C LYS A 115 0.91 4.87 -8.83
N LYS A 116 0.81 4.48 -10.10
CA LYS A 116 1.53 3.30 -10.60
C LYS A 116 3.04 3.50 -10.63
N MET A 117 3.49 4.64 -11.12
CA MET A 117 4.91 5.01 -11.09
C MET A 117 5.42 5.10 -9.64
N PHE A 118 4.62 5.71 -8.74
CA PHE A 118 4.94 5.74 -7.33
C PHE A 118 5.11 4.33 -6.75
N ASN A 119 4.20 3.40 -7.03
CA ASN A 119 4.28 2.02 -6.56
C ASN A 119 5.55 1.31 -7.07
N ILE A 120 5.93 1.53 -8.32
CA ILE A 120 7.18 0.98 -8.89
C ILE A 120 8.39 1.50 -8.10
N LEU A 121 8.48 2.80 -7.92
CA LEU A 121 9.58 3.44 -7.18
C LEU A 121 9.63 2.98 -5.73
N PHE A 122 8.48 2.91 -5.07
CA PHE A 122 8.36 2.52 -3.67
C PHE A 122 8.74 1.04 -3.47
N THR A 123 8.23 0.15 -4.31
CA THR A 123 8.55 -1.28 -4.24
C THR A 123 10.05 -1.53 -4.48
N ASN A 124 10.65 -0.86 -5.47
CA ASN A 124 12.07 -0.98 -5.72
C ASN A 124 12.91 -0.50 -4.52
N MET A 125 12.53 0.63 -3.92
CA MET A 125 13.19 1.16 -2.74
C MET A 125 13.11 0.19 -1.55
N ILE A 126 11.94 -0.40 -1.27
CA ILE A 126 11.78 -1.38 -0.19
C ILE A 126 12.62 -2.63 -0.48
N ASN A 127 12.65 -3.12 -1.71
CA ASN A 127 13.45 -4.28 -2.10
C ASN A 127 14.96 -4.01 -1.92
N ASP A 128 15.43 -2.84 -2.35
CA ASP A 128 16.84 -2.45 -2.17
C ASP A 128 17.19 -2.31 -0.70
N PHE A 129 16.32 -1.70 0.10
CA PHE A 129 16.51 -1.61 1.55
C PHE A 129 16.58 -3.00 2.18
N THR A 130 15.67 -3.88 1.84
CA THR A 130 15.63 -5.26 2.35
C THR A 130 16.90 -6.01 1.96
N ARG A 131 17.36 -5.88 0.72
CA ARG A 131 18.59 -6.53 0.24
C ARG A 131 19.84 -6.07 0.98
N VAL A 132 19.94 -4.78 1.28
CA VAL A 132 21.13 -4.20 1.95
C VAL A 132 21.16 -4.56 3.44
N HIS A 133 20.00 -4.63 4.10
CA HIS A 133 19.91 -4.82 5.55
C HIS A 133 19.62 -6.26 5.98
N SER A 134 19.43 -7.20 5.05
CA SER A 134 19.18 -8.63 5.35
C SER A 134 20.49 -9.41 5.60
N ASN A 135 21.26 -9.02 6.61
CA ASN A 135 22.43 -9.80 7.06
C ASN A 135 21.99 -11.03 7.86
N GLY A 136 21.28 -11.96 7.21
CA GLY A 136 20.93 -13.27 7.80
C GLY A 136 19.76 -13.30 8.79
N SER A 137 19.18 -12.18 9.17
CA SER A 137 17.96 -12.12 9.97
C SER A 137 16.83 -11.47 9.16
N ALA A 138 15.62 -12.04 9.23
CA ALA A 138 14.45 -11.49 8.57
C ALA A 138 14.18 -10.06 9.07
N ILE A 139 14.09 -9.09 8.17
CA ILE A 139 13.66 -7.74 8.50
C ILE A 139 12.18 -7.80 8.89
N LYS A 140 11.88 -7.48 10.16
CA LYS A 140 10.53 -7.62 10.72
C LYS A 140 9.65 -6.38 10.54
N ASN A 141 10.25 -5.23 10.22
CA ASN A 141 9.53 -3.96 10.11
C ASN A 141 10.04 -3.14 8.92
N ILE A 142 9.15 -2.33 8.35
CA ILE A 142 9.54 -1.33 7.36
C ILE A 142 10.48 -0.29 7.99
N PRO A 143 11.44 0.29 7.23
CA PRO A 143 12.32 1.32 7.75
C PRO A 143 11.55 2.47 8.38
N PRO A 144 12.14 3.16 9.39
CA PRO A 144 11.57 4.39 9.92
C PRO A 144 11.36 5.43 8.82
N PHE A 145 10.34 6.26 8.94
CA PHE A 145 10.09 7.33 7.96
C PHE A 145 11.23 8.32 7.86
N SER A 146 11.96 8.57 8.94
CA SER A 146 13.19 9.38 8.92
C SER A 146 14.17 8.91 7.86
N ASP A 147 14.22 7.61 7.61
CA ASP A 147 15.17 6.99 6.68
C ASP A 147 14.60 6.90 5.26
N LEU A 148 13.26 6.72 5.11
CA LEU A 148 12.60 6.64 3.82
C LEU A 148 12.44 8.00 3.13
N LYS A 149 12.04 9.02 3.88
CA LYS A 149 11.74 10.35 3.37
C LYS A 149 12.88 11.02 2.61
N PRO A 150 14.15 11.00 3.09
CA PRO A 150 15.27 11.64 2.40
C PRO A 150 15.78 10.86 1.18
N ILE A 151 15.32 9.60 0.95
CA ILE A 151 15.77 8.80 -0.19
C ILE A 151 15.42 9.52 -1.49
N VAL A 152 16.45 9.67 -2.31
CA VAL A 152 16.35 10.33 -3.61
C VAL A 152 15.96 9.33 -4.67
N VAL A 153 14.99 9.71 -5.48
CA VAL A 153 14.57 8.97 -6.66
C VAL A 153 14.54 9.88 -7.88
N PHE A 154 14.61 9.28 -9.05
CA PHE A 154 14.48 9.98 -10.32
C PHE A 154 13.08 9.75 -10.87
N VAL A 155 12.35 10.84 -11.07
CA VAL A 155 10.96 10.83 -11.51
C VAL A 155 10.91 11.35 -12.96
N PRO A 156 10.41 10.58 -13.93
CA PRO A 156 10.22 11.03 -15.29
C PRO A 156 9.14 12.10 -15.38
N ARG A 157 9.04 12.76 -16.52
CA ARG A 157 7.92 13.65 -16.81
C ARG A 157 6.61 12.87 -16.88
N MET A 158 5.48 13.54 -16.62
CA MET A 158 4.18 12.89 -16.50
C MET A 158 3.78 12.08 -17.76
N ASP A 159 4.11 12.57 -18.95
CA ASP A 159 3.86 11.85 -20.21
C ASP A 159 4.66 10.53 -20.30
N GLU A 160 5.89 10.52 -19.82
CA GLU A 160 6.73 9.34 -19.74
C GLU A 160 6.29 8.40 -18.61
N GLN A 161 5.92 8.93 -17.45
CA GLN A 161 5.32 8.15 -16.35
C GLN A 161 4.08 7.37 -16.84
N ASN A 162 3.21 8.02 -17.60
CA ASN A 162 2.00 7.38 -18.13
C ASN A 162 2.32 6.26 -19.11
N LYS A 163 3.34 6.43 -19.96
CA LYS A 163 3.81 5.38 -20.88
C LYS A 163 4.39 4.19 -20.11
N ILE A 164 5.27 4.45 -19.15
CA ILE A 164 5.87 3.41 -18.30
C ILE A 164 4.77 2.66 -17.53
N SER A 165 3.87 3.39 -16.90
CA SER A 165 2.76 2.83 -16.12
C SER A 165 1.82 1.96 -16.97
N SER A 166 1.51 2.42 -18.20
CA SER A 166 0.70 1.64 -19.15
C SER A 166 1.41 0.37 -19.60
N TYR A 167 2.70 0.44 -19.83
CA TYR A 167 3.50 -0.73 -20.22
C TYR A 167 3.47 -1.80 -19.13
N PHE A 168 3.74 -1.44 -17.87
CA PHE A 168 3.68 -2.38 -16.75
C PHE A 168 2.27 -2.91 -16.51
N SER A 169 1.22 -2.06 -16.66
CA SER A 169 -0.17 -2.52 -16.54
C SER A 169 -0.52 -3.59 -17.56
N ASN A 170 -0.05 -3.43 -18.80
CA ASN A 170 -0.29 -4.42 -19.85
C ASN A 170 0.44 -5.74 -19.54
N LEU A 171 1.66 -5.66 -19.01
CA LEU A 171 2.39 -6.86 -18.56
C LEU A 171 1.67 -7.58 -17.42
N ASP A 172 1.21 -6.87 -16.40
CA ASP A 172 0.45 -7.45 -15.28
C ASP A 172 -0.83 -8.13 -15.76
N HIS A 173 -1.54 -7.49 -16.70
CA HIS A 173 -2.72 -8.06 -17.32
C HIS A 173 -2.43 -9.36 -18.08
N LEU A 174 -1.37 -9.37 -18.90
CA LEU A 174 -0.94 -10.57 -19.64
C LEU A 174 -0.53 -11.70 -18.68
N ILE A 175 0.20 -11.39 -17.61
CA ILE A 175 0.58 -12.37 -16.58
C ILE A 175 -0.68 -12.96 -15.94
N THR A 176 -1.64 -12.14 -15.56
CA THR A 176 -2.90 -12.57 -14.96
C THR A 176 -3.69 -13.50 -15.89
N LEU A 177 -3.85 -13.12 -17.17
CA LEU A 177 -4.52 -13.94 -18.17
C LEU A 177 -3.81 -15.28 -18.35
N HIS A 178 -2.48 -15.27 -18.39
CA HIS A 178 -1.69 -16.49 -18.54
C HIS A 178 -1.86 -17.43 -17.33
N GLN A 179 -1.82 -16.88 -16.12
CA GLN A 179 -2.06 -17.65 -14.89
C GLN A 179 -3.47 -18.26 -14.85
N GLN A 180 -4.49 -17.52 -15.27
CA GLN A 180 -5.87 -18.02 -15.36
C GLN A 180 -5.96 -19.17 -16.36
N LYS A 181 -5.36 -19.01 -17.54
CA LYS A 181 -5.31 -20.08 -18.56
C LYS A 181 -4.59 -21.33 -18.05
N CYS A 182 -3.45 -21.17 -17.37
CA CYS A 182 -2.75 -22.30 -16.76
C CYS A 182 -3.60 -23.04 -15.72
N LYS A 183 -4.33 -22.30 -14.86
CA LYS A 183 -5.24 -22.91 -13.89
C LYS A 183 -6.37 -23.69 -14.59
N GLN A 184 -6.98 -23.14 -15.63
CA GLN A 184 -8.02 -23.83 -16.41
C GLN A 184 -7.50 -25.13 -17.04
N LEU A 185 -6.30 -25.09 -17.65
CA LEU A 185 -5.68 -26.29 -18.25
C LEU A 185 -5.36 -27.36 -17.20
N GLN A 186 -4.93 -26.96 -15.99
CA GLN A 186 -4.69 -27.89 -14.88
C GLN A 186 -5.98 -28.59 -14.41
N ILE A 187 -7.12 -27.89 -14.43
CA ILE A 187 -8.41 -28.47 -14.09
C ILE A 187 -8.82 -29.50 -15.15
N ILE A 188 -8.72 -29.15 -16.44
CA ILE A 188 -9.08 -30.07 -17.56
C ILE A 188 -8.20 -31.32 -17.55
N ARG A 189 -6.94 -31.23 -17.15
CA ARG A 189 -6.01 -32.37 -17.10
C ARG A 189 -6.28 -33.36 -15.97
N LYS A 190 -7.14 -33.01 -15.02
CA LYS A 190 -7.52 -33.87 -13.87
C LYS A 190 -8.77 -34.73 -14.15
N PHE A 191 -9.42 -34.49 -15.28
CA PHE A 191 -10.51 -35.29 -15.82
C PHE A 191 -10.01 -36.14 -16.99
#